data_8b5c5a392f44eaaad24d36d8ef490832
#
_entry.id   8b5c5a392f44eaaad24d36d8ef490832
#
_cell.length_a   1.000
_cell.length_b   1.000
_cell.length_c   1.000
_cell.angle_alpha   90.00
_cell.angle_beta   90.00
_cell.angle_gamma   90.00
#
_symmetry.space_group_name_H-M   'P 1'
#
loop_
_entity.id
_entity.type
_entity.pdbx_description
1 polymer ?
#
loop_
_entity_poly.entity_id
_entity_poly.type
_entity_poly.pdbx_seq_one_letter_code
_entity_poly.pdbx_strand_id
1 'polypeptide(L)'
;LVTFALFAIALVVVLDNLGVNVTGLVAGLGVGGIAIGLAAQGIFADLFAALAIIFDRPFRRGDNIAYDQTKGTIEAIGLKSTRIRAFTGEERIIANKQLLDKEIQNTSMRDHIRIALPIGVAYETPPETLERIPAMLHEIVEATEATVARASFETFSASSVDLVLEFDLPGTDWPKAHATRDKVMIGILRRFASEGITIPYPTQTAFTAAPDGTLIYPYPDGERQRADDPPAENDSR
;
A
#
# COMPACT_ATOMS: atom_id res chain seq x y z
N LEU A 1 6.73 -14.15 -45.31
CA LEU A 1 7.98 -14.51 -44.63
C LEU A 1 8.33 -15.98 -44.82
N VAL A 2 7.45 -16.94 -44.44
CA VAL A 2 7.68 -18.39 -44.60
C VAL A 2 7.94 -18.74 -46.08
N THR A 3 7.12 -18.23 -47.01
CA THR A 3 7.29 -18.47 -48.43
C THR A 3 8.64 -17.97 -48.94
N PHE A 4 9.10 -16.78 -48.51
CA PHE A 4 10.39 -16.26 -48.90
C PHE A 4 11.53 -17.14 -48.36
N ALA A 5 11.46 -17.56 -47.09
CA ALA A 5 12.47 -18.45 -46.49
C ALA A 5 12.55 -19.79 -47.25
N LEU A 6 11.40 -20.39 -47.62
CA LEU A 6 11.37 -21.60 -48.41
C LEU A 6 12.00 -21.42 -49.78
N PHE A 7 11.73 -20.32 -50.49
CA PHE A 7 12.35 -20.00 -51.77
C PHE A 7 13.87 -19.79 -51.62
N ALA A 8 14.32 -19.10 -50.59
CA ALA A 8 15.74 -18.88 -50.34
C ALA A 8 16.46 -20.23 -50.11
N ILE A 9 15.89 -21.11 -49.29
CA ILE A 9 16.44 -22.45 -49.05
C ILE A 9 16.43 -23.28 -50.30
N ALA A 10 15.32 -23.32 -51.08
CA ALA A 10 15.24 -24.06 -52.33
C ALA A 10 16.30 -23.54 -53.36
N LEU A 11 16.50 -22.21 -53.46
CA LEU A 11 17.51 -21.62 -54.33
C LEU A 11 18.92 -22.07 -53.95
N VAL A 12 19.25 -22.06 -52.64
CA VAL A 12 20.56 -22.52 -52.16
C VAL A 12 20.79 -24.00 -52.52
N VAL A 13 19.78 -24.86 -52.32
CA VAL A 13 19.87 -26.29 -52.68
C VAL A 13 20.10 -26.48 -54.19
N VAL A 14 19.38 -25.72 -55.03
CA VAL A 14 19.53 -25.81 -56.49
C VAL A 14 20.94 -25.38 -56.92
N LEU A 15 21.43 -24.26 -56.39
CA LEU A 15 22.78 -23.75 -56.69
C LEU A 15 23.86 -24.72 -56.27
N ASP A 16 23.73 -25.33 -55.11
CA ASP A 16 24.68 -26.34 -54.60
C ASP A 16 24.72 -27.56 -55.53
N ASN A 17 23.58 -28.05 -55.96
CA ASN A 17 23.49 -29.17 -56.93
C ASN A 17 24.06 -28.83 -58.32
N LEU A 18 24.12 -27.58 -58.67
CA LEU A 18 24.75 -27.09 -59.92
C LEU A 18 26.28 -26.89 -59.78
N GLY A 19 26.85 -27.23 -58.59
CA GLY A 19 28.27 -27.11 -58.33
C GLY A 19 28.74 -25.72 -57.99
N VAL A 20 27.83 -24.77 -57.70
CA VAL A 20 28.16 -23.41 -57.27
C VAL A 20 28.50 -23.41 -55.79
N ASN A 21 29.59 -22.77 -55.40
CA ASN A 21 29.94 -22.64 -54.00
C ASN A 21 28.95 -21.72 -53.26
N VAL A 22 28.08 -22.34 -52.48
CA VAL A 22 26.99 -21.62 -51.71
C VAL A 22 27.46 -21.21 -50.31
N THR A 23 28.67 -21.49 -49.88
CA THR A 23 29.16 -21.26 -48.50
C THR A 23 28.99 -19.78 -48.08
N GLY A 24 29.37 -18.86 -48.94
CA GLY A 24 29.20 -17.41 -48.70
C GLY A 24 27.73 -16.95 -48.61
N LEU A 25 26.87 -17.60 -49.44
CA LEU A 25 25.41 -17.30 -49.42
C LEU A 25 24.74 -17.81 -48.14
N VAL A 26 25.08 -19.03 -47.73
CA VAL A 26 24.57 -19.61 -46.48
C VAL A 26 25.06 -18.82 -45.27
N ALA A 27 26.34 -18.42 -45.23
CA ALA A 27 26.88 -17.59 -44.17
C ALA A 27 26.15 -16.23 -44.11
N GLY A 28 25.96 -15.57 -45.28
CA GLY A 28 25.22 -14.31 -45.36
C GLY A 28 23.78 -14.39 -44.91
N LEU A 29 23.05 -15.46 -45.34
CA LEU A 29 21.68 -15.76 -44.83
C LEU A 29 21.66 -16.02 -43.35
N GLY A 30 22.65 -16.72 -42.78
CA GLY A 30 22.78 -16.97 -41.36
C GLY A 30 22.93 -15.68 -40.55
N VAL A 31 23.85 -14.81 -40.96
CA VAL A 31 24.03 -13.48 -40.30
C VAL A 31 22.81 -12.60 -40.45
N GLY A 32 22.19 -12.57 -41.65
CA GLY A 32 20.94 -11.87 -41.88
C GLY A 32 19.77 -12.40 -41.00
N GLY A 33 19.68 -13.73 -40.81
CA GLY A 33 18.72 -14.37 -39.94
C GLY A 33 18.89 -13.97 -38.46
N ILE A 34 20.13 -13.93 -37.97
CA ILE A 34 20.44 -13.46 -36.62
C ILE A 34 20.01 -11.98 -36.47
N ALA A 35 20.35 -11.13 -37.43
CA ALA A 35 19.96 -9.71 -37.37
C ALA A 35 18.44 -9.52 -37.34
N ILE A 36 17.68 -10.27 -38.15
CA ILE A 36 16.20 -10.27 -38.14
C ILE A 36 15.67 -10.81 -36.80
N GLY A 37 16.25 -11.89 -36.27
CA GLY A 37 15.89 -12.47 -34.99
C GLY A 37 16.05 -11.46 -33.85
N LEU A 38 17.18 -10.76 -33.79
CA LEU A 38 17.44 -9.72 -32.80
C LEU A 38 16.44 -8.53 -32.96
N ALA A 39 16.16 -8.12 -34.20
CA ALA A 39 15.18 -7.05 -34.45
C ALA A 39 13.75 -7.45 -34.03
N ALA A 40 13.38 -8.71 -34.14
CA ALA A 40 12.05 -9.24 -33.79
C ALA A 40 11.94 -9.69 -32.32
N GLN A 41 13.04 -9.74 -31.57
CA GLN A 41 13.11 -10.27 -30.21
C GLN A 41 12.06 -9.65 -29.26
N GLY A 42 11.84 -8.34 -29.32
CA GLY A 42 10.85 -7.65 -28.49
C GLY A 42 9.41 -8.10 -28.74
N ILE A 43 9.07 -8.34 -30.00
CA ILE A 43 7.72 -8.81 -30.39
C ILE A 43 7.47 -10.22 -29.85
N PHE A 44 8.45 -11.11 -29.99
CA PHE A 44 8.35 -12.48 -29.46
C PHE A 44 8.32 -12.48 -27.94
N ALA A 45 9.08 -11.63 -27.29
CA ALA A 45 9.05 -11.52 -25.83
C ALA A 45 7.67 -11.11 -25.31
N ASP A 46 7.01 -10.13 -25.92
CA ASP A 46 5.63 -9.75 -25.57
C ASP A 46 4.63 -10.85 -25.86
N LEU A 47 4.77 -11.60 -26.95
CA LEU A 47 3.93 -12.73 -27.28
C LEU A 47 4.06 -13.87 -26.27
N PHE A 48 5.28 -14.24 -25.88
CA PHE A 48 5.52 -15.25 -24.84
C PHE A 48 5.01 -14.78 -23.48
N ALA A 49 5.15 -13.49 -23.16
CA ALA A 49 4.57 -12.92 -21.96
C ALA A 49 3.02 -13.01 -21.98
N ALA A 50 2.38 -12.74 -23.11
CA ALA A 50 0.93 -12.93 -23.24
C ALA A 50 0.50 -14.39 -23.01
N LEU A 51 1.25 -15.35 -23.57
CA LEU A 51 1.01 -16.78 -23.34
C LEU A 51 1.18 -17.14 -21.86
N ALA A 52 2.22 -16.66 -21.20
CA ALA A 52 2.43 -16.87 -19.77
C ALA A 52 1.24 -16.32 -18.96
N ILE A 53 0.76 -15.10 -19.25
CA ILE A 53 -0.42 -14.53 -18.58
C ILE A 53 -1.65 -15.42 -18.77
N ILE A 54 -1.86 -15.97 -19.96
CA ILE A 54 -3.02 -16.82 -20.28
C ILE A 54 -2.95 -18.18 -19.56
N PHE A 55 -1.77 -18.79 -19.45
CA PHE A 55 -1.57 -20.11 -18.84
C PHE A 55 -1.47 -20.02 -17.32
N ASP A 56 -0.59 -19.18 -16.80
CA ASP A 56 -0.31 -19.07 -15.35
C ASP A 56 -1.32 -18.21 -14.62
N ARG A 57 -1.98 -17.29 -15.35
CA ARG A 57 -3.06 -16.41 -14.85
C ARG A 57 -2.70 -15.65 -13.57
N PRO A 58 -1.56 -14.94 -13.51
CA PRO A 58 -1.23 -14.11 -12.35
C PRO A 58 -2.27 -13.03 -12.10
N PHE A 59 -2.99 -12.63 -13.13
CA PHE A 59 -4.17 -11.78 -13.09
C PHE A 59 -5.10 -12.11 -14.27
N ARG A 60 -6.35 -11.71 -14.17
CA ARG A 60 -7.38 -11.91 -15.18
C ARG A 60 -8.01 -10.58 -15.55
N ARG A 61 -8.75 -10.56 -16.69
CA ARG A 61 -9.59 -9.42 -17.00
C ARG A 61 -10.62 -9.20 -15.88
N GLY A 62 -10.73 -7.95 -15.41
CA GLY A 62 -11.57 -7.57 -14.29
C GLY A 62 -10.84 -7.54 -12.94
N ASP A 63 -9.65 -8.12 -12.82
CA ASP A 63 -8.88 -8.06 -11.59
C ASP A 63 -8.31 -6.66 -11.35
N ASN A 64 -8.27 -6.28 -10.10
CA ASN A 64 -7.59 -5.10 -9.63
C ASN A 64 -6.14 -5.45 -9.30
N ILE A 65 -5.22 -4.75 -9.95
CA ILE A 65 -3.78 -4.93 -9.71
C ILE A 65 -3.11 -3.62 -9.31
N ALA A 66 -1.98 -3.77 -8.63
CA ALA A 66 -1.05 -2.67 -8.38
C ALA A 66 0.36 -3.08 -8.79
N TYR A 67 1.09 -2.18 -9.45
CA TYR A 67 2.50 -2.28 -9.79
C TYR A 67 3.11 -0.88 -9.83
N ASP A 68 4.34 -0.73 -9.38
CA ASP A 68 4.94 0.59 -9.18
C ASP A 68 3.97 1.56 -8.46
N GLN A 69 3.64 2.68 -9.09
CA GLN A 69 2.64 3.66 -8.60
C GLN A 69 1.27 3.51 -9.28
N THR A 70 1.09 2.50 -10.12
CA THR A 70 -0.17 2.28 -10.84
C THR A 70 -1.08 1.32 -10.07
N LYS A 71 -2.33 1.74 -9.88
CA LYS A 71 -3.40 0.90 -9.32
C LYS A 71 -4.60 0.99 -10.26
N GLY A 72 -5.16 -0.14 -10.64
CA GLY A 72 -6.30 -0.14 -11.57
C GLY A 72 -6.83 -1.53 -11.87
N THR A 73 -7.85 -1.58 -12.72
CA THR A 73 -8.55 -2.79 -13.16
C THR A 73 -8.06 -3.21 -14.53
N ILE A 74 -7.78 -4.49 -14.73
CA ILE A 74 -7.44 -5.06 -16.05
C ILE A 74 -8.67 -5.01 -16.97
N GLU A 75 -8.62 -4.20 -18.01
CA GLU A 75 -9.72 -4.13 -19.01
C GLU A 75 -9.57 -5.14 -20.12
N ALA A 76 -8.35 -5.28 -20.65
CA ALA A 76 -8.07 -6.21 -21.74
C ALA A 76 -6.61 -6.67 -21.72
N ILE A 77 -6.41 -7.93 -22.10
CA ILE A 77 -5.10 -8.53 -22.30
C ILE A 77 -4.98 -8.85 -23.79
N GLY A 78 -4.10 -8.14 -24.47
CA GLY A 78 -3.80 -8.35 -25.89
C GLY A 78 -2.54 -9.17 -26.10
N LEU A 79 -2.21 -9.47 -27.36
CA LEU A 79 -1.00 -10.24 -27.71
C LEU A 79 0.31 -9.50 -27.40
N LYS A 80 0.30 -8.17 -27.44
CA LYS A 80 1.49 -7.34 -27.21
C LYS A 80 1.42 -6.57 -25.91
N SER A 81 0.23 -6.12 -25.50
CA SER A 81 0.04 -5.20 -24.40
C SER A 81 -1.22 -5.49 -23.61
N THR A 82 -1.19 -5.16 -22.33
CA THR A 82 -2.34 -5.19 -21.41
C THR A 82 -2.84 -3.75 -21.20
N ARG A 83 -4.17 -3.59 -21.20
CA ARG A 83 -4.87 -2.33 -20.94
C ARG A 83 -5.42 -2.34 -19.53
N ILE A 84 -5.15 -1.29 -18.79
CA ILE A 84 -5.49 -1.15 -17.38
C ILE A 84 -6.23 0.18 -17.21
N ARG A 85 -7.45 0.14 -16.65
CA ARG A 85 -8.16 1.33 -16.22
C ARG A 85 -7.67 1.71 -14.83
N ALA A 86 -6.90 2.78 -14.71
CA ALA A 86 -6.47 3.28 -13.41
C ALA A 86 -7.69 3.73 -12.59
N PHE A 87 -7.59 3.64 -11.26
CA PHE A 87 -8.69 4.10 -10.38
C PHE A 87 -8.93 5.61 -10.47
N THR A 88 -7.98 6.37 -11.01
CA THR A 88 -8.10 7.79 -11.36
C THR A 88 -8.81 8.04 -12.69
N GLY A 89 -9.11 6.96 -13.47
CA GLY A 89 -9.95 7.00 -14.66
C GLY A 89 -9.21 6.87 -15.99
N GLU A 90 -7.92 7.15 -16.06
CA GLU A 90 -7.14 7.04 -17.31
C GLU A 90 -6.90 5.58 -17.72
N GLU A 91 -6.83 5.33 -19.03
CA GLU A 91 -6.36 4.07 -19.57
C GLU A 91 -4.84 4.06 -19.62
N ARG A 92 -4.24 3.03 -19.04
CA ARG A 92 -2.79 2.75 -19.10
C ARG A 92 -2.55 1.53 -19.95
N ILE A 93 -1.65 1.65 -20.92
CA ILE A 93 -1.26 0.57 -21.82
C ILE A 93 0.20 0.23 -21.53
N ILE A 94 0.45 -1.03 -21.21
CA ILE A 94 1.79 -1.53 -20.91
C ILE A 94 2.08 -2.78 -21.73
N ALA A 95 3.31 -2.91 -22.26
CA ALA A 95 3.75 -4.12 -22.93
C ALA A 95 3.71 -5.32 -21.98
N ASN A 96 3.25 -6.50 -22.46
CA ASN A 96 3.06 -7.68 -21.61
C ASN A 96 4.34 -8.10 -20.90
N LYS A 97 5.47 -8.11 -21.64
CA LYS A 97 6.79 -8.40 -21.06
C LYS A 97 7.13 -7.41 -19.95
N GLN A 98 6.96 -6.11 -20.22
CA GLN A 98 7.27 -5.06 -19.25
C GLN A 98 6.41 -5.18 -17.98
N LEU A 99 5.15 -5.61 -18.11
CA LEU A 99 4.28 -5.83 -16.95
C LEU A 99 4.72 -7.03 -16.13
N LEU A 100 5.05 -8.17 -16.78
CA LEU A 100 5.51 -9.37 -16.08
C LEU A 100 6.92 -9.24 -15.45
N ASP A 101 7.75 -8.32 -15.95
CA ASP A 101 9.05 -8.02 -15.36
C ASP A 101 8.93 -7.22 -14.03
N LYS A 102 7.70 -6.80 -13.65
CA LYS A 102 7.43 -6.06 -12.42
C LYS A 102 6.82 -6.93 -11.33
N GLU A 103 7.01 -6.53 -10.10
CA GLU A 103 6.22 -7.07 -8.98
C GLU A 103 4.76 -6.63 -9.15
N ILE A 104 3.86 -7.60 -9.27
CA ILE A 104 2.43 -7.37 -9.45
C ILE A 104 1.70 -7.80 -8.19
N GLN A 105 0.99 -6.88 -7.56
CA GLN A 105 0.08 -7.16 -6.46
C GLN A 105 -1.33 -7.33 -7.00
N ASN A 106 -1.84 -8.56 -7.02
CA ASN A 106 -3.24 -8.82 -7.38
C ASN A 106 -4.14 -8.63 -6.15
N THR A 107 -4.81 -7.47 -6.11
CA THR A 107 -5.64 -7.10 -4.97
C THR A 107 -7.04 -7.72 -5.03
N SER A 108 -7.45 -8.31 -6.16
CA SER A 108 -8.68 -9.09 -6.26
C SER A 108 -8.56 -10.51 -5.70
N MET A 109 -7.32 -11.01 -5.52
CA MET A 109 -7.06 -12.35 -4.99
C MET A 109 -6.67 -12.34 -3.50
N ARG A 110 -6.92 -11.25 -2.79
CA ARG A 110 -6.65 -11.16 -1.35
C ARG A 110 -7.72 -11.89 -0.55
N ASP A 111 -7.34 -12.44 0.59
CA ASP A 111 -8.28 -13.09 1.52
C ASP A 111 -8.99 -12.07 2.40
N HIS A 112 -8.31 -10.97 2.72
CA HIS A 112 -8.82 -9.92 3.60
C HIS A 112 -8.25 -8.55 3.23
N ILE A 113 -8.92 -7.51 3.71
CA ILE A 113 -8.43 -6.13 3.69
C ILE A 113 -7.98 -5.78 5.10
N ARG A 114 -6.69 -5.55 5.30
CA ARG A 114 -6.14 -5.02 6.55
C ARG A 114 -6.26 -3.51 6.60
N ILE A 115 -6.82 -3.00 7.69
CA ILE A 115 -6.91 -1.58 8.01
C ILE A 115 -6.06 -1.33 9.25
N ALA A 116 -5.17 -0.35 9.17
CA ALA A 116 -4.37 0.14 10.29
C ALA A 116 -4.86 1.54 10.70
N LEU A 117 -5.17 1.72 11.97
CA LEU A 117 -5.57 2.98 12.57
C LEU A 117 -4.57 3.38 13.64
N PRO A 118 -3.80 4.44 13.46
CA PRO A 118 -3.02 5.05 14.52
C PRO A 118 -3.97 5.79 15.48
N ILE A 119 -3.76 5.61 16.78
CA ILE A 119 -4.57 6.20 17.85
C ILE A 119 -3.64 6.84 18.87
N GLY A 120 -3.73 8.16 19.04
CA GLY A 120 -2.99 8.88 20.06
C GLY A 120 -3.84 9.10 21.30
N VAL A 121 -3.29 8.87 22.48
CA VAL A 121 -3.92 9.09 23.78
C VAL A 121 -3.08 10.07 24.60
N ALA A 122 -3.73 10.97 25.32
CA ALA A 122 -3.06 12.00 26.11
C ALA A 122 -2.20 11.38 27.23
N TYR A 123 -1.04 12.01 27.52
CA TYR A 123 -0.11 11.56 28.57
C TYR A 123 -0.71 11.62 29.98
N GLU A 124 -1.74 12.44 30.17
CA GLU A 124 -2.48 12.56 31.44
C GLU A 124 -3.38 11.35 31.73
N THR A 125 -3.52 10.42 30.77
CA THR A 125 -4.32 9.22 30.96
C THR A 125 -3.61 8.29 31.95
N PRO A 126 -4.30 7.87 33.05
CA PRO A 126 -3.69 7.00 34.05
C PRO A 126 -3.20 5.67 33.44
N PRO A 127 -2.06 5.12 33.90
CA PRO A 127 -1.51 3.85 33.41
C PRO A 127 -2.51 2.69 33.46
N GLU A 128 -3.32 2.61 34.50
CA GLU A 128 -4.35 1.57 34.67
C GLU A 128 -5.44 1.66 33.59
N THR A 129 -5.72 2.86 33.10
CA THR A 129 -6.64 3.09 31.98
C THR A 129 -5.95 2.72 30.66
N LEU A 130 -4.67 3.12 30.48
CA LEU A 130 -3.89 2.78 29.32
C LEU A 130 -3.83 1.25 29.12
N GLU A 131 -3.56 0.48 30.16
CA GLU A 131 -3.53 -0.99 30.10
C GLU A 131 -4.83 -1.63 29.59
N ARG A 132 -5.98 -0.96 29.78
CA ARG A 132 -7.29 -1.43 29.36
C ARG A 132 -7.63 -1.10 27.90
N ILE A 133 -6.94 -0.11 27.30
CA ILE A 133 -7.28 0.37 25.94
C ILE A 133 -7.21 -0.75 24.90
N PRO A 134 -6.17 -1.59 24.83
CA PRO A 134 -6.13 -2.68 23.84
C PRO A 134 -7.37 -3.60 23.91
N ALA A 135 -7.82 -3.94 25.11
CA ALA A 135 -9.03 -4.76 25.28
C ALA A 135 -10.30 -4.03 24.82
N MET A 136 -10.44 -2.73 25.11
CA MET A 136 -11.55 -1.92 24.63
C MET A 136 -11.58 -1.84 23.09
N LEU A 137 -10.41 -1.74 22.46
CA LEU A 137 -10.30 -1.73 21.00
C LEU A 137 -10.72 -3.07 20.40
N HIS A 138 -10.37 -4.19 21.04
CA HIS A 138 -10.85 -5.53 20.66
C HIS A 138 -12.38 -5.61 20.69
N GLU A 139 -13.01 -5.21 21.80
CA GLU A 139 -14.48 -5.22 21.95
C GLU A 139 -15.17 -4.39 20.85
N ILE A 140 -14.60 -3.23 20.49
CA ILE A 140 -15.17 -2.35 19.46
C ILE A 140 -15.11 -3.00 18.09
N VAL A 141 -14.00 -3.63 17.73
CA VAL A 141 -13.83 -4.30 16.43
C VAL A 141 -14.69 -5.56 16.36
N GLU A 142 -14.72 -6.37 17.42
CA GLU A 142 -15.53 -7.60 17.50
C GLU A 142 -17.05 -7.34 17.43
N ALA A 143 -17.49 -6.12 17.75
CA ALA A 143 -18.87 -5.70 17.49
C ALA A 143 -19.18 -5.49 15.99
N THR A 144 -18.18 -5.65 15.12
CA THR A 144 -18.31 -5.60 13.66
C THR A 144 -18.03 -6.99 13.05
N GLU A 145 -17.94 -7.05 11.72
CA GLU A 145 -17.55 -8.28 11.01
C GLU A 145 -16.00 -8.44 10.88
N ALA A 146 -15.24 -7.51 11.45
CA ALA A 146 -13.78 -7.51 11.36
C ALA A 146 -13.15 -8.30 12.52
N THR A 147 -11.92 -8.75 12.32
CA THR A 147 -11.12 -9.46 13.31
C THR A 147 -9.89 -8.64 13.65
N VAL A 148 -9.60 -8.47 14.94
CA VAL A 148 -8.39 -7.75 15.37
C VAL A 148 -7.14 -8.57 15.02
N ALA A 149 -6.24 -7.97 14.26
CA ALA A 149 -4.92 -8.52 13.99
C ALA A 149 -3.90 -8.04 15.04
N ARG A 150 -4.00 -6.77 15.45
CA ARG A 150 -3.12 -6.18 16.47
C ARG A 150 -3.79 -4.97 17.12
N ALA A 151 -3.73 -4.88 18.45
CA ALA A 151 -4.05 -3.68 19.22
C ALA A 151 -2.96 -3.53 20.29
N SER A 152 -2.02 -2.61 20.10
CA SER A 152 -0.86 -2.47 20.98
C SER A 152 -0.32 -1.05 21.00
N PHE A 153 0.42 -0.73 22.04
CA PHE A 153 1.25 0.48 22.08
C PHE A 153 2.35 0.41 21.03
N GLU A 154 2.68 1.53 20.43
CA GLU A 154 3.68 1.63 19.38
C GLU A 154 4.85 2.54 19.79
N THR A 155 4.57 3.77 20.22
CA THR A 155 5.61 4.74 20.60
C THR A 155 5.07 5.84 21.50
N PHE A 156 6.00 6.62 22.07
CA PHE A 156 5.73 7.88 22.74
C PHE A 156 6.02 9.01 21.75
N SER A 157 4.98 9.73 21.34
CA SER A 157 5.07 10.88 20.44
C SER A 157 5.16 12.19 21.21
N ALA A 158 5.32 13.32 20.49
CA ALA A 158 5.51 14.64 21.12
C ALA A 158 4.35 15.06 22.04
N SER A 159 3.12 14.60 21.77
CA SER A 159 1.92 15.00 22.53
C SER A 159 1.01 13.82 22.88
N SER A 160 1.41 12.58 22.59
CA SER A 160 0.56 11.40 22.76
C SER A 160 1.36 10.14 23.06
N VAL A 161 0.71 9.22 23.75
CA VAL A 161 1.06 7.79 23.77
C VAL A 161 0.32 7.15 22.61
N ASP A 162 1.08 6.66 21.63
CA ASP A 162 0.51 6.14 20.40
C ASP A 162 0.29 4.64 20.47
N LEU A 163 -0.89 4.22 20.02
CA LEU A 163 -1.27 2.85 19.80
C LEU A 163 -1.55 2.63 18.32
N VAL A 164 -1.42 1.41 17.87
CA VAL A 164 -1.90 0.97 16.57
C VAL A 164 -3.00 -0.09 16.75
N LEU A 165 -4.09 0.11 16.04
CA LEU A 165 -5.15 -0.87 15.87
C LEU A 165 -5.13 -1.36 14.43
N GLU A 166 -4.80 -2.63 14.24
CA GLU A 166 -4.89 -3.31 12.95
C GLU A 166 -6.00 -4.35 13.01
N PHE A 167 -6.88 -4.32 12.02
CA PHE A 167 -7.96 -5.30 11.92
C PHE A 167 -8.19 -5.71 10.48
N ASP A 168 -8.62 -6.94 10.29
CA ASP A 168 -8.83 -7.59 9.02
C ASP A 168 -10.32 -7.73 8.75
N LEU A 169 -10.72 -7.29 7.56
CA LEU A 169 -12.07 -7.51 7.05
C LEU A 169 -12.02 -8.57 5.96
N PRO A 170 -12.78 -9.67 6.04
CA PRO A 170 -12.75 -10.71 5.05
C PRO A 170 -13.23 -10.21 3.68
N GLY A 171 -12.59 -10.70 2.61
CA GLY A 171 -12.91 -10.40 1.23
C GLY A 171 -12.18 -9.18 0.67
N THR A 172 -12.73 -8.64 -0.44
CA THR A 172 -12.07 -7.65 -1.30
C THR A 172 -12.90 -6.37 -1.48
N ASP A 173 -14.01 -6.23 -0.74
CA ASP A 173 -14.97 -5.12 -0.85
C ASP A 173 -14.48 -3.88 -0.10
N TRP A 174 -13.88 -2.95 -0.82
CA TRP A 174 -13.39 -1.67 -0.27
C TRP A 174 -14.49 -0.76 0.28
N PRO A 175 -15.63 -0.54 -0.39
CA PRO A 175 -16.77 0.18 0.18
C PRO A 175 -17.18 -0.34 1.55
N LYS A 176 -17.29 -1.67 1.70
CA LYS A 176 -17.59 -2.31 2.97
C LYS A 176 -16.48 -2.10 4.00
N ALA A 177 -15.22 -2.21 3.59
CA ALA A 177 -14.07 -1.99 4.47
C ALA A 177 -14.03 -0.54 5.00
N HIS A 178 -14.29 0.46 4.15
CA HIS A 178 -14.39 1.85 4.57
C HIS A 178 -15.55 2.08 5.54
N ALA A 179 -16.73 1.55 5.25
CA ALA A 179 -17.89 1.67 6.14
C ALA A 179 -17.63 1.02 7.51
N THR A 180 -16.93 -0.12 7.54
CA THR A 180 -16.54 -0.78 8.81
C THR A 180 -15.49 0.04 9.56
N ARG A 181 -14.48 0.58 8.86
CA ARG A 181 -13.50 1.49 9.46
C ARG A 181 -14.18 2.68 10.14
N ASP A 182 -15.13 3.29 9.46
CA ASP A 182 -15.85 4.46 10.00
C ASP A 182 -16.66 4.10 11.25
N LYS A 183 -17.30 2.91 11.27
CA LYS A 183 -17.98 2.39 12.47
C LYS A 183 -17.02 2.19 13.63
N VAL A 184 -15.85 1.59 13.37
CA VAL A 184 -14.82 1.37 14.39
C VAL A 184 -14.32 2.71 14.93
N MET A 185 -14.01 3.69 14.08
CA MET A 185 -13.55 5.03 14.49
C MET A 185 -14.58 5.71 15.38
N ILE A 186 -15.86 5.70 15.01
CA ILE A 186 -16.95 6.27 15.83
C ILE A 186 -17.11 5.49 17.14
N GLY A 187 -16.96 4.17 17.10
CA GLY A 187 -16.97 3.32 18.30
C GLY A 187 -15.88 3.69 19.29
N ILE A 188 -14.64 3.92 18.78
CA ILE A 188 -13.51 4.38 19.59
C ILE A 188 -13.82 5.73 20.23
N LEU A 189 -14.29 6.71 19.45
CA LEU A 189 -14.63 8.02 19.99
C LEU A 189 -15.68 7.97 21.10
N ARG A 190 -16.72 7.16 20.91
CA ARG A 190 -17.79 6.97 21.94
C ARG A 190 -17.25 6.31 23.19
N ARG A 191 -16.47 5.23 23.03
CA ARG A 191 -15.89 4.51 24.17
C ARG A 191 -14.91 5.38 24.94
N PHE A 192 -14.02 6.08 24.24
CA PHE A 192 -13.06 6.98 24.87
C PHE A 192 -13.75 8.11 25.63
N ALA A 193 -14.78 8.72 25.05
CA ALA A 193 -15.57 9.73 25.74
C ALA A 193 -16.24 9.19 27.01
N SER A 194 -16.77 7.96 27.00
CA SER A 194 -17.41 7.36 28.17
C SER A 194 -16.42 6.95 29.26
N GLU A 195 -15.16 6.63 28.90
CA GLU A 195 -14.10 6.24 29.85
C GLU A 195 -13.24 7.45 30.28
N GLY A 196 -13.55 8.67 29.80
CA GLY A 196 -12.77 9.87 30.09
C GLY A 196 -11.38 9.89 29.45
N ILE A 197 -11.17 9.13 28.38
CA ILE A 197 -9.92 9.06 27.64
C ILE A 197 -9.87 10.20 26.63
N THR A 198 -8.84 11.02 26.70
CA THR A 198 -8.66 12.18 25.81
C THR A 198 -7.75 11.84 24.65
N ILE A 199 -8.19 12.18 23.43
CA ILE A 199 -7.34 12.23 22.24
C ILE A 199 -6.69 13.63 22.22
N PRO A 200 -5.37 13.72 22.36
CA PRO A 200 -4.72 15.02 22.55
C PRO A 200 -4.69 15.84 21.28
N TYR A 201 -4.79 17.15 21.45
CA TYR A 201 -4.39 18.10 20.41
C TYR A 201 -2.86 18.23 20.39
N PRO A 202 -2.25 18.63 19.26
CA PRO A 202 -0.84 19.01 19.27
C PRO A 202 -0.60 20.11 20.33
N THR A 203 0.17 19.80 21.36
CA THR A 203 0.44 20.70 22.47
C THR A 203 1.86 21.24 22.37
N GLN A 204 2.02 22.55 22.64
CA GLN A 204 3.31 23.20 22.77
C GLN A 204 3.34 23.93 24.10
N THR A 205 4.41 23.72 24.89
CA THR A 205 4.67 24.50 26.08
C THR A 205 5.63 25.61 25.70
N ALA A 206 5.16 26.84 25.75
CA ALA A 206 5.98 28.04 25.53
C ALA A 206 6.33 28.68 26.87
N PHE A 207 7.63 28.91 27.12
CA PHE A 207 8.12 29.65 28.27
C PHE A 207 8.49 31.06 27.81
N THR A 208 7.90 32.07 28.42
CA THR A 208 8.31 33.47 28.24
C THR A 208 9.33 33.83 29.29
N ALA A 209 10.51 34.30 28.88
CA ALA A 209 11.53 34.74 29.80
C ALA A 209 11.73 36.26 29.69
N ALA A 210 12.02 36.92 30.83
CA ALA A 210 12.52 38.28 30.87
C ALA A 210 13.95 38.36 30.27
N PRO A 211 14.45 39.55 29.92
CA PRO A 211 15.80 39.73 29.38
C PRO A 211 16.95 39.20 30.29
N ASP A 212 16.70 39.05 31.57
CA ASP A 212 17.61 38.48 32.56
C ASP A 212 17.54 36.93 32.65
N GLY A 213 16.68 36.30 31.86
CA GLY A 213 16.48 34.85 31.86
C GLY A 213 15.41 34.35 32.84
N THR A 214 14.80 35.24 33.64
CA THR A 214 13.76 34.87 34.60
C THR A 214 12.50 34.47 33.86
N LEU A 215 11.89 33.30 34.19
CA LEU A 215 10.66 32.84 33.58
C LEU A 215 9.48 33.71 34.02
N ILE A 216 8.74 34.25 33.03
CA ILE A 216 7.51 34.98 33.25
C ILE A 216 6.35 33.97 33.16
N TYR A 217 5.65 33.79 34.26
CA TYR A 217 4.48 32.94 34.31
C TYR A 217 3.21 33.77 33.97
N PRO A 218 2.26 33.24 33.19
CA PRO A 218 1.10 33.99 32.74
C PRO A 218 0.07 34.32 33.87
N TYR A 219 0.22 33.72 35.06
CA TYR A 219 -0.69 33.91 36.18
C TYR A 219 -0.06 34.78 37.26
N PRO A 220 -0.81 35.71 37.88
CA PRO A 220 -0.36 36.53 39.00
C PRO A 220 0.07 35.67 40.18
N ASP A 221 1.14 36.09 40.89
CA ASP A 221 1.70 35.37 42.02
C ASP A 221 0.70 35.05 43.15
N GLY A 222 -0.42 35.79 43.23
CA GLY A 222 -1.49 35.54 44.21
C GLY A 222 -2.29 34.25 44.03
N GLU A 223 -2.28 33.65 42.83
CA GLU A 223 -2.95 32.35 42.60
C GLU A 223 -2.05 31.14 42.91
N ARG A 224 -0.74 31.32 42.92
CA ARG A 224 0.22 30.27 43.32
C ARG A 224 0.18 29.95 44.80
N GLN A 225 0.01 30.97 45.64
CA GLN A 225 -0.03 30.78 47.09
C GLN A 225 -1.26 29.97 47.56
N ARG A 226 -2.35 29.94 46.76
CA ARG A 226 -3.54 29.12 47.08
C ARG A 226 -3.40 27.67 46.69
N ALA A 227 -2.53 27.32 45.75
CA ALA A 227 -2.31 25.92 45.34
C ALA A 227 -1.31 25.18 46.27
N ASP A 228 -0.40 25.93 46.91
CA ASP A 228 0.62 25.38 47.80
C ASP A 228 0.24 25.51 49.28
N ASP A 229 -0.83 26.21 49.66
CA ASP A 229 -1.31 26.26 51.04
C ASP A 229 -1.95 24.92 51.45
N PRO A 230 -1.46 24.28 52.54
CA PRO A 230 -2.16 23.13 53.09
C PRO A 230 -3.55 23.54 53.54
N PRO A 231 -4.54 22.64 53.45
CA PRO A 231 -5.92 22.96 53.81
C PRO A 231 -5.95 23.47 55.24
N ALA A 232 -6.55 24.67 55.43
CA ALA A 232 -6.69 25.31 56.72
C ALA A 232 -7.27 24.29 57.73
N GLU A 233 -6.50 24.00 58.74
CA GLU A 233 -6.95 23.22 59.90
C GLU A 233 -8.20 23.87 60.48
N ASN A 234 -9.31 23.18 60.41
CA ASN A 234 -10.58 23.65 60.90
C ASN A 234 -10.59 23.55 62.44
N ASP A 235 -10.15 24.64 63.08
CA ASP A 235 -10.16 24.75 64.54
C ASP A 235 -11.61 24.95 64.98
N SER A 236 -12.27 23.84 65.28
CA SER A 236 -13.58 23.78 65.89
C SER A 236 -13.40 23.85 67.42
N ARG A 237 -13.61 25.03 67.98
CA ARG A 237 -13.97 25.21 69.37
C ARG A 237 -15.43 25.64 69.51
#